data_70255238217b9c399b6dd4dd93485747
#
_entry.id   70255238217b9c399b6dd4dd93485747
#
_cell.length_a   1.000
_cell.length_b   1.000
_cell.length_c   1.000
_cell.angle_alpha   90.00
_cell.angle_beta   90.00
_cell.angle_gamma   90.00
#
_symmetry.space_group_name_H-M   'P 1'
#
loop_
_entity.id
_entity.type
_entity.pdbx_description
1 polymer ?
#
loop_
_entity_poly.entity_id
_entity_poly.type
_entity_poly.pdbx_seq_one_letter_code
_entity_poly.pdbx_strand_id
1 'polypeptide(L)'
;MYTIISTLIEQTYIMKQRYEEARSGKAYDFKNEVMPFAYHIDDLLNQLDGYAENIIALSYMNQLKYQILKENLERLSVECHYASASRKLIMDKLKSVNYDLNYLKESETQYG
;
A
#
# COMPACT_ATOMS: atom_id res chain seq x y z
N MET A 1 -4.80 -10.32 11.13
CA MET A 1 -4.35 -8.97 10.70
C MET A 1 -2.87 -8.91 10.33
N TYR A 2 -2.00 -9.52 11.10
CA TYR A 2 -0.55 -9.50 10.87
C TYR A 2 -0.14 -9.97 9.47
N THR A 3 -0.71 -11.08 9.00
CA THR A 3 -0.40 -11.64 7.68
C THR A 3 -0.79 -10.67 6.56
N ILE A 4 -1.95 -10.03 6.67
CA ILE A 4 -2.40 -9.04 5.67
C ILE A 4 -1.46 -7.84 5.64
N ILE A 5 -1.08 -7.33 6.80
CA ILE A 5 -0.17 -6.18 6.91
C ILE A 5 1.21 -6.52 6.34
N SER A 6 1.75 -7.69 6.68
CA SER A 6 3.04 -8.14 6.15
C SER A 6 3.01 -8.28 4.63
N THR A 7 1.91 -8.80 4.09
CA THR A 7 1.73 -8.91 2.64
C THR A 7 1.68 -7.52 1.99
N LEU A 8 0.95 -6.57 2.59
CA LEU A 8 0.91 -5.20 2.07
C LEU A 8 2.29 -4.54 2.08
N ILE A 9 3.08 -4.75 3.13
CA ILE A 9 4.46 -4.25 3.19
C ILE A 9 5.28 -4.81 2.02
N GLU A 10 5.18 -6.11 1.76
CA GLU A 10 5.85 -6.74 0.61
C GLU A 10 5.41 -6.11 -0.71
N GLN A 11 4.11 -5.84 -0.86
CA GLN A 11 3.59 -5.21 -2.07
C GLN A 11 4.15 -3.79 -2.27
N THR A 12 4.42 -3.04 -1.21
CA THR A 12 5.03 -1.72 -1.35
C THR A 12 6.46 -1.79 -1.91
N TYR A 13 7.22 -2.82 -1.58
CA TYR A 13 8.54 -3.04 -2.19
C TYR A 13 8.41 -3.37 -3.67
N ILE A 14 7.41 -4.17 -4.04
CA ILE A 14 7.12 -4.48 -5.43
C ILE A 14 6.70 -3.21 -6.20
N MET A 15 5.89 -2.36 -5.58
CA MET A 15 5.49 -1.07 -6.17
C MET A 15 6.70 -0.20 -6.49
N LYS A 16 7.64 -0.10 -5.55
CA LYS A 16 8.86 0.66 -5.75
C LYS A 16 9.68 0.10 -6.91
N GLN A 17 9.84 -1.22 -6.95
CA GLN A 17 10.57 -1.91 -8.00
C GLN A 17 9.93 -1.67 -9.37
N ARG A 18 8.61 -1.82 -9.46
CA ARG A 18 7.88 -1.60 -10.72
C ARG A 18 8.00 -0.16 -11.20
N TYR A 19 7.95 0.80 -10.26
CA TYR A 19 8.12 2.21 -10.63
C TYR A 19 9.52 2.49 -11.17
N GLU A 20 10.57 1.94 -10.55
CA GLU A 20 11.93 2.10 -11.05
C GLU A 20 12.09 1.47 -12.44
N GLU A 21 11.47 0.31 -12.68
CA GLU A 21 11.47 -0.34 -14.00
C GLU A 21 10.73 0.50 -15.04
N ALA A 22 9.57 1.07 -14.67
CA ALA A 22 8.83 1.96 -15.57
C ALA A 22 9.65 3.19 -15.94
N ARG A 23 10.35 3.78 -14.98
CA ARG A 23 11.24 4.92 -15.21
C ARG A 23 12.42 4.56 -16.10
N SER A 24 12.83 3.30 -16.08
CA SER A 24 13.91 2.78 -16.95
C SER A 24 13.41 2.38 -18.34
N GLY A 25 12.13 2.55 -18.63
CA GLY A 25 11.59 2.32 -19.97
C GLY A 25 10.64 1.14 -20.11
N LYS A 26 10.38 0.38 -19.05
CA LYS A 26 9.45 -0.73 -19.14
C LYS A 26 8.02 -0.20 -19.32
N ALA A 27 7.31 -0.75 -20.32
CA ALA A 27 5.90 -0.47 -20.54
C ALA A 27 5.07 -1.60 -19.96
N TYR A 28 4.29 -1.31 -18.93
CA TYR A 28 3.39 -2.28 -18.33
C TYR A 28 2.08 -2.37 -19.11
N ASP A 29 1.60 -3.59 -19.30
CA ASP A 29 0.30 -3.82 -19.92
C ASP A 29 -0.81 -3.57 -18.90
N PHE A 30 -1.71 -2.65 -19.23
CA PHE A 30 -2.76 -2.24 -18.28
C PHE A 30 -3.66 -3.42 -17.90
N LYS A 31 -4.14 -4.17 -18.89
CA LYS A 31 -5.09 -5.26 -18.65
C LYS A 31 -4.45 -6.45 -17.94
N ASN A 32 -3.24 -6.82 -18.33
CA ASN A 32 -2.61 -8.07 -17.88
C ASN A 32 -1.65 -7.90 -16.71
N GLU A 33 -1.19 -6.67 -16.42
CA GLU A 33 -0.23 -6.39 -15.35
C GLU A 33 -0.75 -5.39 -14.33
N VAL A 34 -1.29 -4.26 -14.76
CA VAL A 34 -1.73 -3.20 -13.85
C VAL A 34 -3.03 -3.58 -13.14
N MET A 35 -4.05 -3.98 -13.88
CA MET A 35 -5.35 -4.32 -13.30
C MET A 35 -5.28 -5.48 -12.31
N PRO A 36 -4.63 -6.61 -12.61
CA PRO A 36 -4.52 -7.71 -11.64
C PRO A 36 -3.83 -7.29 -10.36
N PHE A 37 -2.78 -6.45 -10.47
CA PHE A 37 -2.09 -5.94 -9.28
C PHE A 37 -2.99 -5.05 -8.44
N ALA A 38 -3.71 -4.13 -9.08
CA ALA A 38 -4.64 -3.23 -8.39
C ALA A 38 -5.76 -4.01 -7.70
N TYR A 39 -6.30 -5.03 -8.34
CA TYR A 39 -7.34 -5.88 -7.75
C TYR A 39 -6.80 -6.66 -6.55
N HIS A 40 -5.55 -7.13 -6.61
CA HIS A 40 -4.92 -7.80 -5.49
C HIS A 40 -4.80 -6.87 -4.27
N ILE A 41 -4.38 -5.62 -4.50
CA ILE A 41 -4.30 -4.63 -3.42
C ILE A 41 -5.69 -4.34 -2.86
N ASP A 42 -6.70 -4.15 -3.71
CA ASP A 42 -8.08 -3.92 -3.27
C ASP A 42 -8.60 -5.07 -2.41
N ASP A 43 -8.29 -6.31 -2.79
CA ASP A 43 -8.69 -7.49 -2.03
C ASP A 43 -8.03 -7.51 -0.64
N LEU A 44 -6.74 -7.19 -0.58
CA LEU A 44 -6.02 -7.09 0.70
C LEU A 44 -6.62 -6.01 1.59
N LEU A 45 -6.97 -4.86 1.02
CA LEU A 45 -7.59 -3.77 1.77
C LEU A 45 -8.99 -4.14 2.27
N ASN A 46 -9.76 -4.88 1.47
CA ASN A 46 -11.06 -5.39 1.90
C ASN A 46 -10.92 -6.36 3.08
N GLN A 47 -9.90 -7.21 3.05
CA GLN A 47 -9.61 -8.10 4.17
C GLN A 47 -9.18 -7.31 5.40
N LEU A 48 -8.38 -6.26 5.23
CA LEU A 48 -7.93 -5.40 6.32
C LEU A 48 -9.11 -4.68 6.99
N ASP A 49 -10.13 -4.31 6.22
CA ASP A 49 -11.34 -3.67 6.75
C ASP A 49 -12.07 -4.51 7.80
N GLY A 50 -11.86 -5.82 7.79
CA GLY A 50 -12.36 -6.69 8.85
C GLY A 50 -11.78 -6.37 10.23
N TYR A 51 -10.68 -5.62 10.28
CA TYR A 51 -10.01 -5.21 11.52
C TYR A 51 -10.05 -3.69 11.71
N ALA A 52 -10.90 -2.99 10.95
CA ALA A 52 -10.93 -1.52 10.94
C ALA A 52 -11.13 -0.92 12.34
N GLU A 53 -12.04 -1.47 13.14
CA GLU A 53 -12.30 -0.97 14.48
C GLU A 53 -11.06 -1.05 15.37
N ASN A 54 -10.34 -2.16 15.30
CA ASN A 54 -9.11 -2.37 16.06
C ASN A 54 -8.02 -1.39 15.61
N ILE A 55 -7.91 -1.17 14.31
CA ILE A 55 -6.90 -0.25 13.72
C ILE A 55 -7.18 1.18 14.16
N ILE A 56 -8.42 1.64 14.03
CA ILE A 56 -8.83 3.01 14.35
C ILE A 56 -8.64 3.30 15.84
N ALA A 57 -8.77 2.30 16.69
CA ALA A 57 -8.62 2.44 18.13
C ALA A 57 -7.15 2.58 18.60
N LEU A 58 -6.17 2.31 17.75
CA LEU A 58 -4.75 2.44 18.13
C LEU A 58 -4.39 3.91 18.36
N SER A 59 -3.44 4.15 19.28
CA SER A 59 -3.09 5.51 19.73
C SER A 59 -2.68 6.45 18.60
N TYR A 60 -1.92 5.96 17.62
CA TYR A 60 -1.46 6.76 16.49
C TYR A 60 -2.54 6.92 15.41
N MET A 61 -3.47 5.96 15.32
CA MET A 61 -4.43 5.89 14.22
C MET A 61 -5.75 6.59 14.58
N ASN A 62 -6.54 6.86 13.55
CA ASN A 62 -7.93 7.29 13.63
C ASN A 62 -8.58 6.97 12.29
N GLN A 63 -9.88 7.26 12.16
CA GLN A 63 -10.63 6.93 10.94
C GLN A 63 -10.04 7.64 9.71
N LEU A 64 -9.66 8.91 9.85
CA LEU A 64 -9.10 9.70 8.74
C LEU A 64 -7.75 9.14 8.29
N LYS A 65 -6.87 8.84 9.23
CA LYS A 65 -5.54 8.28 8.91
C LYS A 65 -5.66 6.92 8.24
N TYR A 66 -6.57 6.08 8.70
CA TYR A 66 -6.81 4.78 8.08
C TYR A 66 -7.33 4.93 6.65
N GLN A 67 -8.27 5.87 6.45
CA GLN A 67 -8.79 6.14 5.12
C GLN A 67 -7.71 6.63 4.17
N ILE A 68 -6.84 7.54 4.62
CA ILE A 68 -5.72 8.06 3.82
C ILE A 68 -4.74 6.94 3.47
N LEU A 69 -4.44 6.05 4.42
CA LEU A 69 -3.58 4.90 4.18
C LEU A 69 -4.12 4.03 3.04
N LYS A 70 -5.41 3.72 3.08
CA LYS A 70 -6.05 2.90 2.05
C LYS A 70 -6.03 3.60 0.68
N GLU A 71 -6.38 4.89 0.65
CA GLU A 71 -6.38 5.66 -0.60
C GLU A 71 -5.00 5.73 -1.23
N ASN A 72 -3.97 5.92 -0.42
CA ASN A 72 -2.60 5.93 -0.92
C ASN A 72 -2.19 4.58 -1.51
N LEU A 73 -2.55 3.48 -0.86
CA LEU A 73 -2.28 2.14 -1.38
C LEU A 73 -3.02 1.89 -2.70
N GLU A 74 -4.27 2.29 -2.79
CA GLU A 74 -5.06 2.16 -4.02
C GLU A 74 -4.43 2.94 -5.18
N ARG A 75 -4.04 4.20 -4.93
CA ARG A 75 -3.39 5.04 -5.95
C ARG A 75 -2.05 4.47 -6.36
N LEU A 76 -1.22 4.07 -5.41
CA LEU A 76 0.08 3.48 -5.68
C LEU A 76 -0.02 2.21 -6.51
N SER A 77 -1.07 1.41 -6.30
CA SER A 77 -1.27 0.16 -7.03
C SER A 77 -1.40 0.36 -8.54
N VAL A 78 -1.81 1.55 -8.97
CA VAL A 78 -1.91 1.92 -10.38
C VAL A 78 -0.73 2.79 -10.80
N GLU A 79 -0.48 3.88 -10.07
CA GLU A 79 0.52 4.89 -10.44
C GLU A 79 1.95 4.34 -10.50
N CYS A 80 2.27 3.29 -9.73
CA CYS A 80 3.61 2.71 -9.71
C CYS A 80 4.02 2.08 -11.06
N HIS A 81 3.08 1.89 -11.97
CA HIS A 81 3.35 1.29 -13.27
C HIS A 81 3.65 2.32 -14.36
N TYR A 82 3.63 3.61 -14.02
CA TYR A 82 3.72 4.67 -15.04
C TYR A 82 4.86 5.63 -14.72
N ALA A 83 5.80 5.75 -15.66
CA ALA A 83 6.94 6.68 -15.57
C ALA A 83 6.51 8.14 -15.50
N SER A 84 5.31 8.47 -15.99
CA SER A 84 4.75 9.83 -15.96
C SER A 84 4.33 10.27 -14.57
N ALA A 85 4.13 9.35 -13.63
CA ALA A 85 3.82 9.71 -12.24
C ALA A 85 5.04 10.39 -11.61
N SER A 86 4.79 11.42 -10.80
CA SER A 86 5.86 12.17 -10.15
C SER A 86 6.67 11.28 -9.20
N ARG A 87 8.00 11.22 -9.41
CA ARG A 87 8.88 10.44 -8.54
C ARG A 87 8.77 10.90 -7.08
N LYS A 88 8.75 12.21 -6.86
CA LYS A 88 8.62 12.75 -5.51
C LYS A 88 7.33 12.29 -4.84
N LEU A 89 6.21 12.37 -5.54
CA LEU A 89 4.92 11.98 -4.99
C LEU A 89 4.84 10.46 -4.74
N ILE A 90 5.36 9.66 -5.64
CA ILE A 90 5.40 8.19 -5.46
C ILE A 90 6.24 7.84 -4.23
N MET A 91 7.44 8.41 -4.11
CA MET A 91 8.34 8.10 -3.00
C MET A 91 7.78 8.60 -1.66
N ASP A 92 7.15 9.78 -1.64
CA ASP A 92 6.50 10.31 -0.44
C ASP A 92 5.34 9.41 0.01
N LYS A 93 4.50 8.96 -0.92
CA LYS A 93 3.40 8.04 -0.61
C LYS A 93 3.92 6.69 -0.10
N LEU A 94 4.94 6.12 -0.75
CA LEU A 94 5.54 4.86 -0.31
C LEU A 94 6.10 4.98 1.10
N LYS A 95 6.79 6.07 1.40
CA LYS A 95 7.36 6.31 2.73
C LYS A 95 6.27 6.40 3.79
N SER A 96 5.22 7.17 3.52
CA SER A 96 4.08 7.34 4.43
C SER A 96 3.36 6.02 4.69
N VAL A 97 3.08 5.28 3.63
CA VAL A 97 2.40 3.98 3.70
C VAL A 97 3.24 2.97 4.49
N ASN A 98 4.54 2.91 4.22
CA ASN A 98 5.43 1.99 4.93
C ASN A 98 5.50 2.32 6.41
N TYR A 99 5.54 3.60 6.76
CA TYR A 99 5.54 4.02 8.16
C TYR A 99 4.27 3.52 8.87
N ASP A 100 3.11 3.76 8.27
CA ASP A 100 1.83 3.37 8.85
C ASP A 100 1.69 1.85 8.95
N LEU A 101 2.05 1.12 7.90
CA LEU A 101 1.97 -0.34 7.90
C LEU A 101 2.90 -0.97 8.95
N ASN A 102 4.12 -0.43 9.09
CA ASN A 102 5.04 -0.92 10.11
C ASN A 102 4.55 -0.60 11.52
N TYR A 103 3.92 0.55 11.72
CA TYR A 103 3.27 0.86 12.98
C TYR A 103 2.18 -0.17 13.32
N LEU A 104 1.33 -0.51 12.36
CA LEU A 104 0.28 -1.52 12.55
C LEU A 104 0.88 -2.88 12.86
N LYS A 105 1.94 -3.26 12.17
CA LYS A 105 2.63 -4.53 12.38
C LYS A 105 3.21 -4.62 13.78
N GLU A 106 3.88 -3.57 14.24
CA GLU A 106 4.47 -3.52 15.59
C GLU A 106 3.40 -3.55 16.68
N SER A 107 2.29 -2.84 16.46
CA SER A 107 1.17 -2.82 17.40
C SER A 107 0.56 -4.21 17.55
N GLU A 108 0.39 -4.93 16.45
CA GLU A 108 -0.12 -6.30 16.45
C GLU A 108 0.82 -7.23 17.21
N THR A 109 2.13 -7.10 16.98
CA THR A 109 3.13 -7.91 17.66
C THR A 109 3.17 -7.65 19.16
N GLN A 110 2.98 -6.37 19.57
CA GLN A 110 2.98 -5.96 20.98
C GLN A 110 1.82 -6.55 21.76
N TYR A 111 0.64 -6.64 21.16
CA TYR A 111 -0.59 -7.04 21.83
C TYR A 111 -1.08 -8.44 21.44
N GLY A 112 -0.43 -9.01 20.45
CA GLY A 112 -0.74 -10.34 19.97
C GLY A 112 0.28 -11.33 20.44
#